data_d629827ae12d64d6a7083d57c9224440
#
_entry.id   d629827ae12d64d6a7083d57c9224440
#
_cell.length_a   1.000
_cell.length_b   1.000
_cell.length_c   1.000
_cell.angle_alpha   90.00
_cell.angle_beta   90.00
_cell.angle_gamma   90.00
#
_symmetry.space_group_name_H-M   'P 1'
#
loop_
_entity.id
_entity.type
_entity.pdbx_description
1 polymer ?
#
loop_
_entity_poly.entity_id
_entity_poly.type
_entity_poly.pdbx_seq_one_letter_code
_entity_poly.pdbx_strand_id
1 'polypeptide(L)'
;GDTFGTLDLIISDEAHRTTGVTLKDEKESAFVRVHDNDFLRATRRIYMTATPRLYTDETKRRAEENSAVLCSMDDRSMYGDEIYRIGFGEAVKQELLSDYKVLILAVGEKDIPPTLQNAITDKSSTIPADDASKLIGCINALSKKVLGADEEFVKGSDPLPMRRAVAFCSNIKASKATAEAFTICKDLYMDDIKEEDRATMVDVVAHHVDGSMSATKRDEELMWLKEQPDNERECRMLTNARCLSEGVDVPSLDAVVFISPKNSQVDVVQSVGRVMRRSEGKKYGYIIIPVVVPAKAEGDKVLENDPNFKVVWTVLNALRAHDDRFNAEVNKIELSRKKPKNIIFGGVGASRKDDNQHSDGDSSPRDK
;
A
#
# COMPACT_ATOMS: atom_id res chain seq x y z
N GLY A 1 -25.20 31.67 8.88
CA GLY A 1 -25.75 31.01 10.08
C GLY A 1 -27.26 30.90 10.10
N ASP A 2 -27.99 31.88 9.54
CA ASP A 2 -29.46 31.95 9.74
C ASP A 2 -30.29 31.04 8.82
N THR A 3 -29.66 30.38 7.85
CA THR A 3 -30.37 29.57 6.84
C THR A 3 -30.85 28.22 7.39
N PHE A 4 -30.14 27.63 8.37
CA PHE A 4 -30.44 26.27 8.87
C PHE A 4 -30.88 26.20 10.33
N GLY A 5 -30.90 27.34 11.05
CA GLY A 5 -31.16 27.35 12.48
C GLY A 5 -30.04 26.66 13.29
N THR A 6 -30.37 26.13 14.45
CA THR A 6 -29.42 25.36 15.28
C THR A 6 -29.60 23.87 15.05
N LEU A 7 -28.53 23.19 14.68
CA LEU A 7 -28.50 21.72 14.51
C LEU A 7 -28.34 21.05 15.87
N ASP A 8 -29.00 19.92 16.10
CA ASP A 8 -28.84 19.16 17.35
C ASP A 8 -27.45 18.49 17.38
N LEU A 9 -26.99 17.96 16.25
CA LEU A 9 -25.74 17.24 16.12
C LEU A 9 -25.10 17.45 14.75
N ILE A 10 -23.79 17.68 14.75
CA ILE A 10 -22.93 17.60 13.56
C ILE A 10 -22.00 16.42 13.71
N ILE A 11 -21.94 15.55 12.71
CA ILE A 11 -20.97 14.46 12.64
C ILE A 11 -20.01 14.78 11.49
N SER A 12 -18.72 14.96 11.83
CA SER A 12 -17.64 15.21 10.87
C SER A 12 -16.87 13.90 10.65
N ASP A 13 -17.12 13.24 9.53
CA ASP A 13 -16.29 12.12 9.07
C ASP A 13 -15.02 12.64 8.43
N GLU A 14 -13.93 11.85 8.45
CA GLU A 14 -12.59 12.25 8.04
C GLU A 14 -12.16 13.59 8.70
N ALA A 15 -12.43 13.71 10.00
CA ALA A 15 -12.27 14.96 10.75
C ALA A 15 -10.82 15.48 10.80
N HIS A 16 -9.81 14.69 10.41
CA HIS A 16 -8.45 15.19 10.21
C HIS A 16 -8.39 16.34 9.17
N ARG A 17 -9.41 16.48 8.32
CA ARG A 17 -9.55 17.58 7.35
C ARG A 17 -10.02 18.88 8.00
N THR A 18 -10.61 18.82 9.17
CA THR A 18 -11.05 19.99 9.93
C THR A 18 -9.91 20.65 10.70
N THR A 19 -8.70 20.06 10.63
CA THR A 19 -7.47 20.64 11.19
C THR A 19 -6.80 21.58 10.19
N GLY A 20 -6.03 22.54 10.69
CA GLY A 20 -5.27 23.44 9.83
C GLY A 20 -4.66 24.60 10.60
N VAL A 21 -3.84 25.37 9.88
CA VAL A 21 -3.28 26.64 10.33
C VAL A 21 -3.85 27.72 9.41
N THR A 22 -4.53 28.73 9.96
CA THR A 22 -5.05 29.85 9.21
C THR A 22 -4.37 31.14 9.67
N LEU A 23 -3.66 31.82 8.77
CA LEU A 23 -3.06 33.11 9.06
C LEU A 23 -4.15 34.18 9.15
N LYS A 24 -3.88 35.27 9.94
CA LYS A 24 -4.83 36.32 10.26
C LYS A 24 -5.49 36.99 9.04
N ASP A 25 -4.77 37.02 7.92
CA ASP A 25 -5.22 37.66 6.66
C ASP A 25 -5.70 36.65 5.60
N GLU A 26 -5.74 35.36 5.92
CA GLU A 26 -6.18 34.30 5.02
C GLU A 26 -7.63 33.90 5.31
N LYS A 27 -8.35 33.47 4.26
CA LYS A 27 -9.68 32.89 4.43
C LYS A 27 -9.54 31.48 5.01
N GLU A 28 -10.19 31.24 6.12
CA GLU A 28 -10.30 29.91 6.69
C GLU A 28 -10.81 28.89 5.67
N SER A 29 -10.20 27.70 5.69
CA SER A 29 -10.75 26.56 4.96
C SER A 29 -12.19 26.29 5.38
N ALA A 30 -13.06 25.97 4.43
CA ALA A 30 -14.45 25.62 4.71
C ALA A 30 -14.59 24.48 5.73
N PHE A 31 -13.61 23.57 5.77
CA PHE A 31 -13.58 22.45 6.70
C PHE A 31 -13.28 22.90 8.15
N VAL A 32 -12.41 23.90 8.36
CA VAL A 32 -12.09 24.42 9.69
C VAL A 32 -13.30 25.18 10.28
N ARG A 33 -14.09 25.83 9.43
CA ARG A 33 -15.28 26.59 9.87
C ARG A 33 -16.38 25.76 10.52
N VAL A 34 -16.30 24.42 10.45
CA VAL A 34 -17.24 23.54 11.18
C VAL A 34 -17.17 23.74 12.68
N HIS A 35 -16.06 24.26 13.22
CA HIS A 35 -15.89 24.53 14.66
C HIS A 35 -16.62 25.82 15.11
N ASP A 36 -16.87 26.71 14.18
CA ASP A 36 -17.44 28.04 14.45
C ASP A 36 -18.95 28.00 14.54
N ASN A 37 -19.50 28.30 15.73
CA ASN A 37 -20.94 28.38 15.98
C ASN A 37 -21.62 29.58 15.32
N ASP A 38 -20.87 30.63 14.95
CA ASP A 38 -21.42 31.77 14.23
C ASP A 38 -21.60 31.42 12.75
N PHE A 39 -20.76 30.50 12.25
CA PHE A 39 -20.89 29.97 10.88
C PHE A 39 -21.90 28.84 10.79
N LEU A 40 -21.81 27.82 11.69
CA LEU A 40 -22.68 26.65 11.70
C LEU A 40 -23.06 26.29 13.12
N ARG A 41 -24.24 26.74 13.57
CA ARG A 41 -24.71 26.49 14.93
C ARG A 41 -25.05 25.03 15.20
N ALA A 42 -24.47 24.46 16.24
CA ALA A 42 -24.82 23.12 16.68
C ALA A 42 -24.76 22.99 18.21
N THR A 43 -25.65 22.17 18.74
CA THR A 43 -25.66 21.83 20.17
C THR A 43 -24.50 20.89 20.50
N ARG A 44 -24.19 19.95 19.62
CA ARG A 44 -23.14 18.94 19.80
C ARG A 44 -22.40 18.67 18.48
N ARG A 45 -21.11 18.27 18.61
CA ARG A 45 -20.27 17.84 17.50
C ARG A 45 -19.59 16.53 17.83
N ILE A 46 -19.52 15.62 16.85
CA ILE A 46 -18.73 14.39 16.90
C ILE A 46 -17.74 14.43 15.74
N TYR A 47 -16.48 14.18 16.04
CA TYR A 47 -15.40 14.15 15.09
C TYR A 47 -14.89 12.71 14.96
N MET A 48 -14.92 12.16 13.76
CA MET A 48 -14.50 10.79 13.49
C MET A 48 -13.36 10.79 12.48
N THR A 49 -12.31 10.06 12.76
CA THR A 49 -11.19 9.88 11.84
C THR A 49 -10.41 8.61 12.17
N ALA A 50 -9.91 7.93 11.16
CA ALA A 50 -8.93 6.85 11.34
C ALA A 50 -7.53 7.39 11.66
N THR A 51 -7.24 8.65 11.36
CA THR A 51 -5.90 9.25 11.42
C THR A 51 -5.94 10.62 12.06
N PRO A 52 -5.95 10.72 13.41
CA PRO A 52 -5.91 11.99 14.11
C PRO A 52 -4.71 12.83 13.68
N ARG A 53 -4.94 14.07 13.30
CA ARG A 53 -3.87 14.99 12.92
C ARG A 53 -3.49 15.89 14.09
N LEU A 54 -2.28 15.70 14.56
CA LEU A 54 -1.68 16.44 15.66
C LEU A 54 -0.55 17.31 15.13
N TYR A 55 -0.40 18.51 15.68
CA TYR A 55 0.70 19.39 15.36
C TYR A 55 1.74 19.38 16.48
N THR A 56 3.01 19.51 16.10
CA THR A 56 4.12 19.57 17.06
C THR A 56 4.04 20.85 17.91
N ASP A 57 4.61 20.82 19.11
CA ASP A 57 4.67 22.00 19.98
C ASP A 57 5.40 23.17 19.33
N GLU A 58 6.40 22.90 18.49
CA GLU A 58 7.07 23.92 17.70
C GLU A 58 6.11 24.60 16.71
N THR A 59 5.27 23.80 16.01
CA THR A 59 4.26 24.34 15.08
C THR A 59 3.21 25.15 15.83
N LYS A 60 2.78 24.69 17.00
CA LYS A 60 1.83 25.41 17.87
C LYS A 60 2.40 26.76 18.30
N ARG A 61 3.65 26.78 18.80
CA ARG A 61 4.33 28.01 19.18
C ARG A 61 4.48 28.99 18.02
N ARG A 62 4.89 28.51 16.84
CA ARG A 62 5.00 29.36 15.63
C ARG A 62 3.65 29.93 15.20
N ALA A 63 2.57 29.18 15.35
CA ALA A 63 1.22 29.69 15.07
C ALA A 63 0.85 30.82 16.02
N GLU A 64 1.11 30.68 17.31
CA GLU A 64 0.90 31.72 18.34
C GLU A 64 1.72 32.97 18.05
N GLU A 65 3.02 32.82 17.76
CA GLU A 65 3.94 33.92 17.42
C GLU A 65 3.45 34.73 16.20
N ASN A 66 2.82 34.06 15.22
CA ASN A 66 2.29 34.70 14.02
C ASN A 66 0.79 35.08 14.13
N SER A 67 0.21 34.96 15.32
CA SER A 67 -1.23 35.22 15.55
C SER A 67 -2.13 34.40 14.60
N ALA A 68 -1.70 33.19 14.22
CA ALA A 68 -2.45 32.27 13.37
C ALA A 68 -3.39 31.41 14.24
N VAL A 69 -4.57 31.10 13.71
CA VAL A 69 -5.47 30.09 14.30
C VAL A 69 -4.99 28.71 13.92
N LEU A 70 -4.71 27.89 14.91
CA LEU A 70 -4.31 26.49 14.74
C LEU A 70 -5.39 25.56 15.27
N CYS A 71 -5.94 24.72 14.40
CA CYS A 71 -6.86 23.66 14.74
C CYS A 71 -6.12 22.32 14.78
N SER A 72 -5.84 21.80 15.96
CA SER A 72 -5.15 20.51 16.19
C SER A 72 -6.08 19.57 16.97
N MET A 73 -6.12 18.29 16.62
CA MET A 73 -7.09 17.34 17.20
C MET A 73 -6.79 16.98 18.67
N ASP A 74 -5.65 17.39 19.21
CA ASP A 74 -5.36 17.32 20.65
C ASP A 74 -5.86 18.52 21.45
N ASP A 75 -6.43 19.54 20.79
CA ASP A 75 -7.09 20.65 21.45
C ASP A 75 -8.49 20.21 21.93
N ARG A 76 -8.58 19.88 23.23
CA ARG A 76 -9.84 19.46 23.85
C ARG A 76 -10.91 20.55 23.89
N SER A 77 -10.53 21.81 23.84
CA SER A 77 -11.49 22.90 23.81
C SER A 77 -12.27 22.95 22.49
N MET A 78 -11.65 22.48 21.41
CA MET A 78 -12.20 22.45 20.06
C MET A 78 -12.82 21.10 19.71
N TYR A 79 -12.12 20.00 20.01
CA TYR A 79 -12.53 18.65 19.60
C TYR A 79 -13.20 17.84 20.72
N GLY A 80 -13.12 18.29 21.98
CA GLY A 80 -13.61 17.54 23.12
C GLY A 80 -12.69 16.40 23.54
N ASP A 81 -13.23 15.52 24.40
CA ASP A 81 -12.51 14.32 24.83
C ASP A 81 -12.63 13.19 23.80
N GLU A 82 -11.60 12.34 23.74
CA GLU A 82 -11.63 11.12 22.96
C GLU A 82 -12.67 10.15 23.56
N ILE A 83 -13.72 9.85 22.80
CA ILE A 83 -14.83 9.01 23.26
C ILE A 83 -14.49 7.53 23.03
N TYR A 84 -13.84 7.21 21.89
CA TYR A 84 -13.54 5.84 21.49
C TYR A 84 -12.36 5.77 20.53
N ARG A 85 -11.53 4.75 20.69
CA ARG A 85 -10.43 4.41 19.80
C ARG A 85 -10.37 2.90 19.57
N ILE A 86 -10.20 2.50 18.32
CA ILE A 86 -9.93 1.11 17.95
C ILE A 86 -8.77 1.07 16.97
N GLY A 87 -7.72 0.31 17.29
CA GLY A 87 -6.60 0.03 16.38
C GLY A 87 -6.86 -1.21 15.53
N PHE A 88 -6.02 -1.45 14.52
CA PHE A 88 -6.13 -2.62 13.64
C PHE A 88 -6.09 -3.94 14.43
N GLY A 89 -5.18 -4.04 15.42
CA GLY A 89 -5.06 -5.23 16.24
C GLY A 89 -6.34 -5.61 16.97
N GLU A 90 -6.99 -4.65 17.60
CA GLU A 90 -8.25 -4.88 18.30
C GLU A 90 -9.40 -5.15 17.33
N ALA A 91 -9.45 -4.44 16.20
CA ALA A 91 -10.45 -4.67 15.16
C ALA A 91 -10.37 -6.08 14.56
N VAL A 92 -9.15 -6.62 14.37
CA VAL A 92 -8.94 -8.00 13.94
C VAL A 92 -9.39 -8.99 15.01
N LYS A 93 -9.03 -8.74 16.28
CA LYS A 93 -9.43 -9.58 17.43
C LYS A 93 -10.95 -9.65 17.60
N GLN A 94 -11.64 -8.53 17.36
CA GLN A 94 -13.11 -8.43 17.39
C GLN A 94 -13.75 -8.94 16.09
N GLU A 95 -12.98 -9.49 15.16
CA GLU A 95 -13.44 -9.97 13.86
C GLU A 95 -14.13 -8.90 12.99
N LEU A 96 -13.87 -7.63 13.22
CA LEU A 96 -14.36 -6.53 12.40
C LEU A 96 -13.55 -6.39 11.09
N LEU A 97 -12.28 -6.78 11.12
CA LEU A 97 -11.35 -6.77 9.99
C LEU A 97 -10.70 -8.14 9.83
N SER A 98 -10.27 -8.47 8.61
CA SER A 98 -9.34 -9.58 8.34
C SER A 98 -7.95 -9.19 8.80
N ASP A 99 -7.14 -10.17 9.20
CA ASP A 99 -5.73 -9.93 9.49
C ASP A 99 -4.95 -9.64 8.21
N TYR A 100 -3.68 -9.21 8.31
CA TYR A 100 -2.89 -8.82 7.15
C TYR A 100 -1.48 -9.40 7.17
N LYS A 101 -0.87 -9.45 5.99
CA LYS A 101 0.53 -9.81 5.77
C LYS A 101 1.23 -8.72 4.96
N VAL A 102 2.43 -8.34 5.38
CA VAL A 102 3.28 -7.41 4.63
C VAL A 102 4.32 -8.23 3.85
N LEU A 103 4.29 -8.11 2.53
CA LEU A 103 5.24 -8.76 1.62
C LEU A 103 6.24 -7.73 1.12
N ILE A 104 7.47 -7.81 1.57
CA ILE A 104 8.58 -7.01 1.07
C ILE A 104 9.39 -7.87 0.12
N LEU A 105 9.34 -7.56 -1.17
CA LEU A 105 9.95 -8.35 -2.22
C LEU A 105 11.18 -7.64 -2.76
N ALA A 106 12.34 -8.23 -2.52
CA ALA A 106 13.59 -7.82 -3.10
C ALA A 106 13.71 -8.39 -4.52
N VAL A 107 13.83 -7.52 -5.50
CA VAL A 107 14.01 -7.88 -6.91
C VAL A 107 15.35 -7.33 -7.39
N GLY A 108 16.24 -8.21 -7.84
CA GLY A 108 17.54 -7.85 -8.38
C GLY A 108 17.57 -7.88 -9.91
N GLU A 109 18.63 -7.37 -10.50
CA GLU A 109 18.84 -7.43 -11.98
C GLU A 109 18.81 -8.86 -12.53
N LYS A 110 19.28 -9.83 -11.75
CA LYS A 110 19.26 -11.25 -12.11
C LYS A 110 17.85 -11.83 -12.27
N ASP A 111 16.87 -11.20 -11.65
CA ASP A 111 15.48 -11.66 -11.67
C ASP A 111 14.73 -11.14 -12.91
N ILE A 112 15.37 -10.24 -13.68
CA ILE A 112 14.82 -9.70 -14.94
C ILE A 112 15.24 -10.60 -16.09
N PRO A 113 14.29 -11.15 -16.89
CA PRO A 113 14.59 -11.93 -18.08
C PRO A 113 15.44 -11.16 -19.09
N PRO A 114 16.38 -11.82 -19.82
CA PRO A 114 17.14 -11.19 -20.89
C PRO A 114 16.26 -10.56 -21.98
N THR A 115 15.14 -11.18 -22.31
CA THR A 115 14.14 -10.66 -23.26
C THR A 115 13.58 -9.31 -22.78
N LEU A 116 13.25 -9.21 -21.49
CA LEU A 116 12.76 -7.98 -20.89
C LEU A 116 13.88 -6.95 -20.71
N GLN A 117 15.10 -7.38 -20.35
CA GLN A 117 16.27 -6.48 -20.31
C GLN A 117 16.53 -5.83 -21.67
N ASN A 118 16.47 -6.60 -22.77
CA ASN A 118 16.61 -6.09 -24.12
C ASN A 118 15.47 -5.11 -24.47
N ALA A 119 14.24 -5.44 -24.11
CA ALA A 119 13.09 -4.56 -24.33
C ALA A 119 13.20 -3.23 -23.56
N ILE A 120 13.75 -3.26 -22.33
CA ILE A 120 13.97 -2.06 -21.51
C ILE A 120 15.11 -1.20 -22.04
N THR A 121 16.18 -1.82 -22.57
CA THR A 121 17.36 -1.11 -23.09
C THR A 121 17.16 -0.56 -24.49
N ASP A 122 16.12 -0.96 -25.20
CA ASP A 122 15.75 -0.36 -26.47
C ASP A 122 15.42 1.13 -26.26
N LYS A 123 16.01 1.99 -27.10
CA LYS A 123 15.79 3.45 -27.05
C LYS A 123 14.34 3.87 -27.26
N SER A 124 13.51 2.98 -27.80
CA SER A 124 12.06 3.17 -27.93
C SER A 124 11.26 2.78 -26.69
N SER A 125 11.88 2.10 -25.72
CA SER A 125 11.20 1.67 -24.49
C SER A 125 10.85 2.83 -23.58
N THR A 126 9.63 2.85 -23.10
CA THR A 126 9.13 3.83 -22.12
C THR A 126 9.17 3.30 -20.69
N ILE A 127 9.66 2.05 -20.48
CA ILE A 127 9.64 1.38 -19.16
C ILE A 127 11.05 1.46 -18.55
N PRO A 128 11.23 2.16 -17.40
CA PRO A 128 12.47 2.12 -16.65
C PRO A 128 12.76 0.72 -16.10
N ALA A 129 14.04 0.32 -16.01
CA ALA A 129 14.45 -0.99 -15.49
C ALA A 129 13.95 -1.24 -14.05
N ASP A 130 14.02 -0.23 -13.18
CA ASP A 130 13.51 -0.31 -11.81
C ASP A 130 12.00 -0.58 -11.76
N ASP A 131 11.24 0.02 -12.67
CA ASP A 131 9.80 -0.20 -12.73
C ASP A 131 9.48 -1.61 -13.22
N ALA A 132 10.19 -2.11 -14.25
CA ALA A 132 10.03 -3.50 -14.70
C ALA A 132 10.35 -4.51 -13.58
N SER A 133 11.44 -4.29 -12.83
CA SER A 133 11.79 -5.12 -11.67
C SER A 133 10.67 -5.18 -10.65
N LYS A 134 10.11 -4.01 -10.29
CA LYS A 134 8.98 -3.93 -9.35
C LYS A 134 7.76 -4.68 -9.86
N LEU A 135 7.47 -4.62 -11.16
CA LEU A 135 6.32 -5.33 -11.75
C LEU A 135 6.48 -6.84 -11.69
N ILE A 136 7.69 -7.37 -11.96
CA ILE A 136 8.00 -8.80 -11.78
C ILE A 136 7.79 -9.21 -10.32
N GLY A 137 8.29 -8.43 -9.36
CA GLY A 137 8.03 -8.65 -7.95
C GLY A 137 6.54 -8.70 -7.63
N CYS A 138 5.75 -7.77 -8.19
CA CYS A 138 4.29 -7.76 -8.00
C CYS A 138 3.63 -9.03 -8.55
N ILE A 139 3.98 -9.47 -9.77
CA ILE A 139 3.42 -10.68 -10.38
C ILE A 139 3.70 -11.91 -9.49
N ASN A 140 4.94 -12.04 -9.00
CA ASN A 140 5.30 -13.14 -8.08
C ASN A 140 4.55 -13.05 -6.75
N ALA A 141 4.43 -11.88 -6.16
CA ALA A 141 3.69 -11.68 -4.92
C ALA A 141 2.21 -12.04 -5.07
N LEU A 142 1.56 -11.56 -6.12
CA LEU A 142 0.15 -11.83 -6.41
C LEU A 142 -0.10 -13.32 -6.68
N SER A 143 0.88 -14.00 -7.28
CA SER A 143 0.89 -15.45 -7.48
C SER A 143 1.28 -16.25 -6.24
N LYS A 144 1.68 -15.58 -5.14
CA LYS A 144 2.25 -16.20 -3.93
C LYS A 144 3.51 -17.05 -4.20
N LYS A 145 4.25 -16.72 -5.26
CA LYS A 145 5.55 -17.29 -5.60
C LYS A 145 6.66 -16.42 -5.01
N VAL A 146 6.91 -16.59 -3.72
CA VAL A 146 7.87 -15.79 -2.96
C VAL A 146 8.98 -16.68 -2.44
N LEU A 147 10.23 -16.44 -2.91
CA LEU A 147 11.40 -17.17 -2.47
C LEU A 147 11.76 -16.79 -1.03
N GLY A 148 12.04 -17.78 -0.19
CA GLY A 148 12.40 -17.58 1.21
C GLY A 148 11.20 -17.33 2.13
N ALA A 149 9.96 -17.41 1.62
CA ALA A 149 8.78 -17.47 2.46
C ALA A 149 8.74 -18.81 3.19
N ASP A 150 8.46 -18.76 4.50
CA ASP A 150 8.35 -19.98 5.31
C ASP A 150 7.22 -20.87 4.75
N GLU A 151 7.42 -22.20 4.82
CA GLU A 151 6.43 -23.18 4.35
C GLU A 151 5.04 -22.94 4.94
N GLU A 152 4.98 -22.40 6.15
CA GLU A 152 3.75 -22.05 6.86
C GLU A 152 2.94 -20.96 6.13
N PHE A 153 3.60 -20.04 5.43
CA PHE A 153 2.94 -19.03 4.61
C PHE A 153 2.32 -19.63 3.34
N VAL A 154 3.07 -20.50 2.68
CA VAL A 154 2.66 -21.09 1.40
C VAL A 154 1.71 -22.30 1.60
N LYS A 155 1.96 -23.14 2.60
CA LYS A 155 1.21 -24.41 2.82
C LYS A 155 0.10 -24.30 3.87
N GLY A 156 0.19 -23.35 4.78
CA GLY A 156 -0.61 -23.43 6.01
C GLY A 156 -1.91 -22.65 6.02
N SER A 157 -2.05 -21.57 5.26
CA SER A 157 -3.15 -20.68 5.57
C SER A 157 -3.97 -20.14 4.41
N ASP A 158 -3.38 -19.87 3.26
CA ASP A 158 -4.08 -19.26 2.13
C ASP A 158 -3.32 -19.51 0.81
N PRO A 159 -3.53 -20.70 0.20
CA PRO A 159 -2.76 -21.14 -0.97
C PRO A 159 -3.22 -20.51 -2.29
N LEU A 160 -4.43 -19.91 -2.31
CA LEU A 160 -4.97 -19.38 -3.55
C LEU A 160 -4.28 -18.05 -3.94
N PRO A 161 -4.00 -17.83 -5.22
CA PRO A 161 -3.44 -16.58 -5.71
C PRO A 161 -4.40 -15.41 -5.47
N MET A 162 -3.86 -14.21 -5.47
CA MET A 162 -4.65 -12.99 -5.29
C MET A 162 -5.37 -12.63 -6.59
N ARG A 163 -6.62 -12.21 -6.48
CA ARG A 163 -7.51 -11.97 -7.63
C ARG A 163 -7.79 -10.49 -7.87
N ARG A 164 -7.70 -9.68 -6.82
CA ARG A 164 -8.01 -8.25 -6.87
C ARG A 164 -6.98 -7.44 -6.12
N ALA A 165 -6.40 -6.46 -6.81
CA ALA A 165 -5.39 -5.60 -6.23
C ALA A 165 -5.59 -4.13 -6.62
N VAL A 166 -5.09 -3.23 -5.76
CA VAL A 166 -4.95 -1.80 -6.07
C VAL A 166 -3.49 -1.42 -5.93
N ALA A 167 -2.91 -0.79 -6.95
CA ALA A 167 -1.54 -0.31 -6.93
C ALA A 167 -1.47 1.21 -6.81
N PHE A 168 -0.64 1.69 -5.90
CA PHE A 168 -0.42 3.11 -5.64
C PHE A 168 0.89 3.57 -6.25
N CYS A 169 0.79 4.57 -7.13
CA CYS A 169 1.90 5.21 -7.84
C CYS A 169 2.10 6.65 -7.36
N SER A 170 3.24 7.26 -7.69
CA SER A 170 3.60 8.61 -7.25
C SER A 170 2.68 9.71 -7.84
N ASN A 171 2.26 9.55 -9.09
CA ASN A 171 1.42 10.51 -9.82
C ASN A 171 0.61 9.82 -10.92
N ILE A 172 -0.30 10.56 -11.56
CA ILE A 172 -1.20 10.04 -12.61
C ILE A 172 -0.41 9.50 -13.82
N LYS A 173 0.66 10.19 -14.23
CA LYS A 173 1.50 9.75 -15.37
C LYS A 173 2.17 8.41 -15.06
N ALA A 174 2.76 8.29 -13.88
CA ALA A 174 3.37 7.03 -13.42
C ALA A 174 2.33 5.91 -13.33
N SER A 175 1.12 6.20 -12.86
CA SER A 175 0.05 5.20 -12.77
C SER A 175 -0.38 4.69 -14.15
N LYS A 176 -0.56 5.56 -15.14
CA LYS A 176 -0.86 5.16 -16.52
C LYS A 176 0.26 4.29 -17.11
N ALA A 177 1.50 4.76 -16.98
CA ALA A 177 2.67 4.01 -17.46
C ALA A 177 2.80 2.63 -16.78
N THR A 178 2.50 2.54 -15.47
CA THR A 178 2.52 1.27 -14.73
C THR A 178 1.47 0.29 -15.27
N ALA A 179 0.24 0.74 -15.55
CA ALA A 179 -0.80 -0.13 -16.10
C ALA A 179 -0.42 -0.67 -17.49
N GLU A 180 0.10 0.19 -18.37
CA GLU A 180 0.60 -0.20 -19.68
C GLU A 180 1.80 -1.17 -19.59
N ALA A 181 2.74 -0.88 -18.70
CA ALA A 181 3.94 -1.68 -18.50
C ALA A 181 3.64 -3.09 -17.97
N PHE A 182 2.58 -3.27 -17.15
CA PHE A 182 2.17 -4.60 -16.68
C PHE A 182 1.90 -5.55 -17.84
N THR A 183 1.19 -5.11 -18.88
CA THR A 183 0.90 -5.96 -20.04
C THR A 183 2.17 -6.44 -20.73
N ILE A 184 3.10 -5.52 -21.00
CA ILE A 184 4.36 -5.84 -21.70
C ILE A 184 5.26 -6.71 -20.82
N CYS A 185 5.48 -6.31 -19.57
CA CYS A 185 6.36 -7.03 -18.63
C CYS A 185 5.83 -8.44 -18.35
N LYS A 186 4.52 -8.60 -18.20
CA LYS A 186 3.87 -9.87 -17.94
C LYS A 186 4.15 -10.86 -19.06
N ASP A 187 3.88 -10.48 -20.31
CA ASP A 187 4.02 -11.38 -21.45
C ASP A 187 5.47 -11.85 -21.61
N LEU A 188 6.44 -10.92 -21.57
CA LEU A 188 7.86 -11.24 -21.67
C LEU A 188 8.35 -12.09 -20.47
N TYR A 189 7.85 -11.81 -19.27
CA TYR A 189 8.21 -12.56 -18.08
C TYR A 189 7.65 -13.99 -18.13
N MET A 190 6.38 -14.15 -18.50
CA MET A 190 5.74 -15.46 -18.58
C MET A 190 6.39 -16.38 -19.62
N ASP A 191 6.93 -15.81 -20.71
CA ASP A 191 7.64 -16.61 -21.73
C ASP A 191 8.96 -17.18 -21.22
N ASP A 192 9.60 -16.55 -20.21
CA ASP A 192 10.86 -16.98 -19.61
C ASP A 192 10.68 -17.99 -18.45
N ILE A 193 9.50 -18.05 -17.86
CA ILE A 193 9.19 -18.92 -16.71
C ILE A 193 9.01 -20.38 -17.17
N LYS A 194 9.47 -21.34 -16.33
CA LYS A 194 9.21 -22.76 -16.54
C LYS A 194 7.71 -23.06 -16.55
N GLU A 195 7.30 -24.02 -17.38
CA GLU A 195 5.88 -24.35 -17.57
C GLU A 195 5.18 -24.73 -16.26
N GLU A 196 5.89 -25.42 -15.36
CA GLU A 196 5.37 -25.83 -14.06
C GLU A 196 4.97 -24.63 -13.19
N ASP A 197 5.79 -23.57 -13.17
CA ASP A 197 5.50 -22.33 -12.44
C ASP A 197 4.49 -21.47 -13.19
N ARG A 198 4.62 -21.38 -14.52
CA ARG A 198 3.70 -20.64 -15.38
C ARG A 198 2.25 -21.07 -15.23
N ALA A 199 2.00 -22.36 -15.05
CA ALA A 199 0.66 -22.92 -14.87
C ALA A 199 -0.04 -22.41 -13.59
N THR A 200 0.73 -21.97 -12.60
CA THR A 200 0.23 -21.50 -11.30
C THR A 200 0.36 -19.98 -11.08
N MET A 201 1.00 -19.28 -12.03
CA MET A 201 1.10 -17.81 -11.98
C MET A 201 -0.22 -17.13 -12.35
N VAL A 202 -0.47 -15.97 -11.75
CA VAL A 202 -1.62 -15.14 -12.11
C VAL A 202 -1.39 -14.41 -13.43
N ASP A 203 -2.46 -14.22 -14.16
CA ASP A 203 -2.53 -13.33 -15.32
C ASP A 203 -2.98 -11.94 -14.86
N VAL A 204 -2.04 -11.02 -14.69
CA VAL A 204 -2.35 -9.67 -14.21
C VAL A 204 -2.92 -8.84 -15.35
N VAL A 205 -4.17 -8.39 -15.18
CA VAL A 205 -4.81 -7.39 -16.04
C VAL A 205 -4.88 -6.08 -15.27
N ALA A 206 -4.19 -5.05 -15.76
CA ALA A 206 -4.07 -3.78 -15.08
C ALA A 206 -4.77 -2.66 -15.85
N HIS A 207 -5.67 -1.94 -15.17
CA HIS A 207 -6.28 -0.71 -15.65
C HIS A 207 -5.82 0.48 -14.80
N HIS A 208 -5.99 1.68 -15.33
CA HIS A 208 -5.69 2.93 -14.64
C HIS A 208 -6.96 3.67 -14.26
N VAL A 209 -6.95 4.29 -13.07
CA VAL A 209 -8.01 5.18 -12.61
C VAL A 209 -7.45 6.43 -11.96
N ASP A 210 -8.03 7.60 -12.28
CA ASP A 210 -7.63 8.88 -11.68
C ASP A 210 -8.82 9.81 -11.43
N GLY A 211 -8.57 10.86 -10.64
CA GLY A 211 -9.60 11.84 -10.24
C GLY A 211 -10.06 12.77 -11.37
N SER A 212 -9.39 12.80 -12.54
CA SER A 212 -9.81 13.58 -13.70
C SER A 212 -10.82 12.85 -14.58
N MET A 213 -11.00 11.54 -14.38
CA MET A 213 -12.03 10.76 -15.06
C MET A 213 -13.43 11.19 -14.62
N SER A 214 -14.40 11.09 -15.54
CA SER A 214 -15.81 11.27 -15.17
C SER A 214 -16.22 10.26 -14.09
N ALA A 215 -17.22 10.59 -13.29
CA ALA A 215 -17.75 9.69 -12.27
C ALA A 215 -18.15 8.34 -12.88
N THR A 216 -18.88 8.38 -14.03
CA THR A 216 -19.34 7.19 -14.74
C THR A 216 -18.16 6.27 -15.11
N LYS A 217 -17.11 6.83 -15.76
CA LYS A 217 -15.96 6.02 -16.17
C LYS A 217 -15.22 5.44 -14.98
N ARG A 218 -15.10 6.19 -13.90
CA ARG A 218 -14.49 5.69 -12.66
C ARG A 218 -15.31 4.57 -12.03
N ASP A 219 -16.63 4.69 -12.03
CA ASP A 219 -17.53 3.67 -11.51
C ASP A 219 -17.48 2.39 -12.37
N GLU A 220 -17.36 2.50 -13.70
CA GLU A 220 -17.14 1.37 -14.61
C GLU A 220 -15.86 0.58 -14.24
N GLU A 221 -14.72 1.28 -14.03
CA GLU A 221 -13.46 0.65 -13.63
C GLU A 221 -13.55 -0.02 -12.25
N LEU A 222 -14.30 0.58 -11.32
CA LEU A 222 -14.54 0.00 -10.00
C LEU A 222 -15.45 -1.22 -10.06
N MET A 223 -16.48 -1.19 -10.90
CA MET A 223 -17.33 -2.35 -11.12
C MET A 223 -16.55 -3.49 -11.77
N TRP A 224 -15.74 -3.20 -12.79
CA TRP A 224 -14.81 -4.18 -13.37
C TRP A 224 -13.91 -4.83 -12.33
N LEU A 225 -13.34 -4.07 -11.40
CA LEU A 225 -12.53 -4.63 -10.31
C LEU A 225 -13.34 -5.50 -9.35
N LYS A 226 -14.63 -5.17 -9.12
CA LYS A 226 -15.52 -5.91 -8.21
C LYS A 226 -16.02 -7.23 -8.80
N GLU A 227 -16.24 -7.28 -10.09
CA GLU A 227 -16.72 -8.45 -10.78
C GLU A 227 -15.76 -9.62 -10.65
N GLN A 228 -16.31 -10.84 -10.64
CA GLN A 228 -15.50 -12.04 -10.63
C GLN A 228 -14.95 -12.29 -12.04
N PRO A 229 -13.62 -12.41 -12.23
CA PRO A 229 -13.09 -12.76 -13.53
C PRO A 229 -13.50 -14.17 -13.96
N ASP A 230 -13.79 -14.36 -15.25
CA ASP A 230 -14.10 -15.67 -15.81
C ASP A 230 -12.89 -16.62 -15.77
N ASN A 231 -11.70 -16.07 -15.97
CA ASN A 231 -10.44 -16.83 -15.86
C ASN A 231 -10.01 -16.94 -14.39
N GLU A 232 -9.92 -18.17 -13.89
CA GLU A 232 -9.47 -18.44 -12.50
C GLU A 232 -8.06 -17.94 -12.16
N ARG A 233 -7.21 -17.70 -13.15
CA ARG A 233 -5.87 -17.14 -12.97
C ARG A 233 -5.81 -15.62 -13.14
N GLU A 234 -6.87 -14.97 -13.60
CA GLU A 234 -6.87 -13.52 -13.78
C GLU A 234 -6.81 -12.79 -12.46
N CYS A 235 -5.85 -11.88 -12.32
CA CYS A 235 -5.76 -10.92 -11.23
C CYS A 235 -6.04 -9.52 -11.78
N ARG A 236 -7.16 -8.93 -11.39
CA ARG A 236 -7.54 -7.56 -11.77
C ARG A 236 -6.86 -6.56 -10.87
N MET A 237 -6.20 -5.58 -11.47
CA MET A 237 -5.49 -4.53 -10.75
C MET A 237 -5.90 -3.14 -11.23
N LEU A 238 -6.23 -2.25 -10.32
CA LEU A 238 -6.36 -0.83 -10.61
C LEU A 238 -5.13 -0.07 -10.13
N THR A 239 -4.42 0.59 -11.05
CA THR A 239 -3.36 1.53 -10.70
C THR A 239 -3.95 2.91 -10.48
N ASN A 240 -3.44 3.64 -9.48
CA ASN A 240 -3.87 5.00 -9.20
C ASN A 240 -2.79 5.80 -8.47
N ALA A 241 -2.96 7.14 -8.44
CA ALA A 241 -2.09 8.00 -7.64
C ALA A 241 -2.69 8.27 -6.25
N ARG A 242 -3.94 8.75 -6.20
CA ARG A 242 -4.62 9.14 -4.96
C ARG A 242 -6.11 8.84 -4.93
N CYS A 243 -6.77 8.73 -6.08
CA CYS A 243 -8.23 8.70 -6.16
C CYS A 243 -8.87 7.49 -5.46
N LEU A 244 -8.14 6.40 -5.26
CA LEU A 244 -8.60 5.23 -4.55
C LEU A 244 -8.25 5.23 -3.05
N SER A 245 -7.62 6.27 -2.52
CA SER A 245 -7.38 6.39 -1.09
C SER A 245 -8.66 6.67 -0.30
N GLU A 246 -9.62 7.36 -0.89
CA GLU A 246 -10.88 7.76 -0.24
C GLU A 246 -12.10 7.38 -1.09
N GLY A 247 -13.22 7.08 -0.43
CA GLY A 247 -14.54 6.96 -1.08
C GLY A 247 -14.80 5.70 -1.91
N VAL A 248 -13.85 4.78 -2.04
CA VAL A 248 -14.01 3.56 -2.87
C VAL A 248 -14.33 2.35 -2.00
N ASP A 249 -15.46 1.75 -2.22
CA ASP A 249 -15.85 0.50 -1.56
C ASP A 249 -15.53 -0.72 -2.44
N VAL A 250 -14.41 -1.38 -2.15
CA VAL A 250 -14.02 -2.65 -2.78
C VAL A 250 -13.82 -3.71 -1.70
N PRO A 251 -14.89 -4.35 -1.23
CA PRO A 251 -14.81 -5.25 -0.07
C PRO A 251 -13.98 -6.50 -0.29
N SER A 252 -13.85 -6.95 -1.53
CA SER A 252 -13.15 -8.19 -1.89
C SER A 252 -11.70 -7.97 -2.37
N LEU A 253 -11.07 -6.84 -1.98
CA LEU A 253 -9.69 -6.54 -2.34
C LEU A 253 -8.72 -7.47 -1.60
N ASP A 254 -7.89 -8.23 -2.34
CA ASP A 254 -6.91 -9.15 -1.77
C ASP A 254 -5.60 -8.46 -1.42
N ALA A 255 -5.18 -7.51 -2.26
CA ALA A 255 -3.91 -6.82 -2.08
C ALA A 255 -3.96 -5.32 -2.33
N VAL A 256 -3.10 -4.60 -1.60
CA VAL A 256 -2.63 -3.27 -1.97
C VAL A 256 -1.14 -3.32 -2.28
N VAL A 257 -0.74 -2.64 -3.35
CA VAL A 257 0.65 -2.61 -3.83
C VAL A 257 1.16 -1.18 -3.76
N PHE A 258 2.27 -0.97 -3.08
CA PHE A 258 2.95 0.32 -3.01
C PHE A 258 4.14 0.35 -3.97
N ILE A 259 3.91 0.72 -5.23
CA ILE A 259 4.95 0.84 -6.28
C ILE A 259 5.90 2.01 -5.96
N SER A 260 5.36 3.10 -5.42
CA SER A 260 6.11 4.30 -5.08
C SER A 260 5.83 4.73 -3.64
N PRO A 261 6.78 5.44 -2.99
CA PRO A 261 6.56 5.98 -1.66
C PRO A 261 5.32 6.86 -1.61
N LYS A 262 4.46 6.64 -0.62
CA LYS A 262 3.40 7.59 -0.27
C LYS A 262 3.98 8.67 0.65
N ASN A 263 3.58 9.92 0.43
CA ASN A 263 4.03 11.03 1.25
C ASN A 263 3.22 11.19 2.55
N SER A 264 2.09 10.49 2.66
CA SER A 264 1.16 10.60 3.77
C SER A 264 0.94 9.24 4.44
N GLN A 265 1.17 9.16 5.74
CA GLN A 265 0.82 7.99 6.56
C GLN A 265 -0.71 7.75 6.55
N VAL A 266 -1.49 8.82 6.46
CA VAL A 266 -2.96 8.75 6.34
C VAL A 266 -3.37 7.91 5.13
N ASP A 267 -2.78 8.20 3.95
CA ASP A 267 -3.08 7.46 2.71
C ASP A 267 -2.72 5.98 2.84
N VAL A 268 -1.62 5.66 3.54
CA VAL A 268 -1.21 4.27 3.78
C VAL A 268 -2.24 3.56 4.66
N VAL A 269 -2.60 4.14 5.80
CA VAL A 269 -3.54 3.56 6.76
C VAL A 269 -4.90 3.32 6.13
N GLN A 270 -5.43 4.30 5.38
CA GLN A 270 -6.69 4.17 4.67
C GLN A 270 -6.64 3.07 3.60
N SER A 271 -5.52 2.96 2.87
CA SER A 271 -5.33 1.91 1.86
C SER A 271 -5.27 0.52 2.49
N VAL A 272 -4.57 0.39 3.60
CA VAL A 272 -4.46 -0.86 4.37
C VAL A 272 -5.82 -1.25 4.98
N GLY A 273 -6.52 -0.30 5.60
CA GLY A 273 -7.86 -0.55 6.14
C GLY A 273 -8.84 -1.12 5.10
N ARG A 274 -8.70 -0.75 3.81
CA ARG A 274 -9.52 -1.29 2.72
C ARG A 274 -9.19 -2.75 2.41
N VAL A 275 -7.92 -3.10 2.35
CA VAL A 275 -7.51 -4.48 2.10
C VAL A 275 -7.80 -5.40 3.29
N MET A 276 -7.98 -4.84 4.48
CA MET A 276 -8.36 -5.59 5.67
C MET A 276 -9.88 -5.80 5.81
N ARG A 277 -10.71 -5.21 4.95
CA ARG A 277 -12.17 -5.46 4.97
C ARG A 277 -12.45 -6.94 4.77
N ARG A 278 -13.38 -7.45 5.55
CA ARG A 278 -13.80 -8.86 5.48
C ARG A 278 -14.60 -9.14 4.22
N SER A 279 -14.37 -10.31 3.65
CA SER A 279 -15.23 -10.91 2.63
C SER A 279 -15.24 -12.42 2.80
N GLU A 280 -16.24 -13.09 2.26
CA GLU A 280 -16.36 -14.53 2.32
C GLU A 280 -15.11 -15.22 1.72
N GLY A 281 -14.58 -16.21 2.43
CA GLY A 281 -13.38 -16.96 2.03
C GLY A 281 -12.05 -16.23 2.19
N LYS A 282 -12.05 -14.94 2.50
CA LYS A 282 -10.83 -14.14 2.68
C LYS A 282 -10.25 -14.31 4.07
N LYS A 283 -8.99 -14.73 4.15
CA LYS A 283 -8.27 -14.94 5.40
C LYS A 283 -7.38 -13.77 5.76
N TYR A 284 -6.62 -13.26 4.79
CA TYR A 284 -5.68 -12.16 4.97
C TYR A 284 -5.85 -11.08 3.91
N GLY A 285 -5.53 -9.84 4.28
CA GLY A 285 -5.21 -8.77 3.35
C GLY A 285 -3.70 -8.71 3.11
N TYR A 286 -3.26 -8.45 1.89
CA TYR A 286 -1.84 -8.42 1.54
C TYR A 286 -1.38 -7.00 1.24
N ILE A 287 -0.27 -6.61 1.85
CA ILE A 287 0.40 -5.33 1.62
C ILE A 287 1.71 -5.65 0.91
N ILE A 288 1.79 -5.34 -0.39
CA ILE A 288 2.92 -5.71 -1.24
C ILE A 288 3.80 -4.48 -1.46
N ILE A 289 5.08 -4.63 -1.18
CA ILE A 289 6.09 -3.57 -1.34
C ILE A 289 7.26 -4.15 -2.16
N PRO A 290 7.26 -3.97 -3.50
CA PRO A 290 8.38 -4.37 -4.33
C PRO A 290 9.55 -3.39 -4.15
N VAL A 291 10.75 -3.91 -3.94
CA VAL A 291 11.98 -3.14 -3.73
C VAL A 291 13.05 -3.62 -4.71
N VAL A 292 13.67 -2.69 -5.42
CA VAL A 292 14.80 -3.02 -6.30
C VAL A 292 16.07 -3.04 -5.45
N VAL A 293 16.81 -4.15 -5.52
CA VAL A 293 18.08 -4.33 -4.82
C VAL A 293 19.22 -4.21 -5.82
N PRO A 294 20.15 -3.26 -5.64
CA PRO A 294 21.31 -3.13 -6.51
C PRO A 294 22.19 -4.39 -6.48
N ALA A 295 22.78 -4.75 -7.61
CA ALA A 295 23.63 -5.95 -7.76
C ALA A 295 24.87 -6.00 -6.82
N LYS A 296 25.26 -4.88 -6.22
CA LYS A 296 26.42 -4.74 -5.34
C LYS A 296 26.06 -4.46 -3.88
N ALA A 297 24.82 -4.68 -3.48
CA ALA A 297 24.41 -4.45 -2.09
C ALA A 297 24.95 -5.57 -1.18
N GLU A 298 26.10 -5.35 -0.58
CA GLU A 298 26.61 -6.18 0.52
C GLU A 298 26.28 -5.52 1.87
N GLY A 299 25.41 -6.20 2.65
CA GLY A 299 25.23 -5.97 4.08
C GLY A 299 24.11 -5.02 4.49
N ASP A 300 23.63 -5.21 5.72
CA ASP A 300 22.49 -4.55 6.36
C ASP A 300 22.51 -3.01 6.38
N LYS A 301 23.69 -2.39 6.24
CA LYS A 301 23.85 -0.92 6.29
C LYS A 301 23.40 -0.18 5.01
N VAL A 302 23.26 -0.89 3.89
CA VAL A 302 22.82 -0.29 2.62
C VAL A 302 21.33 -0.01 2.65
N LEU A 303 20.56 -0.77 3.44
CA LEU A 303 19.12 -0.71 3.49
C LEU A 303 18.56 0.55 4.15
N GLU A 304 19.26 1.16 5.11
CA GLU A 304 18.75 2.28 5.90
C GLU A 304 18.70 3.62 5.13
N ASN A 305 19.60 3.83 4.17
CA ASN A 305 19.73 5.10 3.45
C ASN A 305 19.35 5.03 1.96
N ASP A 306 18.94 3.87 1.44
CA ASP A 306 18.56 3.72 0.04
C ASP A 306 17.14 4.30 -0.19
N PRO A 307 16.98 5.21 -1.18
CA PRO A 307 15.66 5.76 -1.54
C PRO A 307 14.62 4.70 -1.87
N ASN A 308 15.03 3.52 -2.37
CA ASN A 308 14.13 2.42 -2.70
C ASN A 308 13.46 1.81 -1.44
N PHE A 309 14.12 1.91 -0.27
CA PHE A 309 13.56 1.45 0.99
C PHE A 309 12.68 2.48 1.70
N LYS A 310 12.63 3.73 1.22
CA LYS A 310 11.77 4.76 1.80
C LYS A 310 10.29 4.36 1.83
N VAL A 311 9.83 3.66 0.80
CA VAL A 311 8.44 3.16 0.75
C VAL A 311 8.18 2.14 1.86
N VAL A 312 9.13 1.24 2.09
CA VAL A 312 9.05 0.23 3.17
C VAL A 312 8.89 0.91 4.51
N TRP A 313 9.79 1.83 4.86
CA TRP A 313 9.74 2.54 6.13
C TRP A 313 8.46 3.36 6.31
N THR A 314 7.99 4.01 5.25
CA THR A 314 6.74 4.78 5.30
C THR A 314 5.56 3.87 5.64
N VAL A 315 5.46 2.71 5.00
CA VAL A 315 4.38 1.75 5.26
C VAL A 315 4.50 1.13 6.64
N LEU A 316 5.70 0.65 7.03
CA LEU A 316 5.90 0.03 8.34
C LEU A 316 5.63 1.00 9.49
N ASN A 317 6.08 2.26 9.38
CA ASN A 317 5.81 3.27 10.40
C ASN A 317 4.32 3.63 10.51
N ALA A 318 3.60 3.69 9.39
CA ALA A 318 2.17 3.89 9.41
C ALA A 318 1.44 2.73 10.11
N LEU A 319 1.84 1.48 9.85
CA LEU A 319 1.28 0.30 10.52
C LEU A 319 1.61 0.28 12.02
N ARG A 320 2.85 0.60 12.40
CA ARG A 320 3.27 0.68 13.82
C ARG A 320 2.42 1.66 14.62
N ALA A 321 2.03 2.77 14.02
CA ALA A 321 1.21 3.79 14.67
C ALA A 321 -0.26 3.36 14.90
N HIS A 322 -0.73 2.35 14.16
CA HIS A 322 -2.14 1.95 14.16
C HIS A 322 -2.39 0.49 14.54
N ASP A 323 -1.34 -0.30 14.77
CA ASP A 323 -1.44 -1.69 15.25
C ASP A 323 -0.41 -1.97 16.34
N ASP A 324 -0.88 -2.05 17.58
CA ASP A 324 -0.03 -2.31 18.74
C ASP A 324 0.65 -3.67 18.68
N ARG A 325 0.01 -4.69 18.05
CA ARG A 325 0.59 -6.01 17.84
C ARG A 325 1.78 -5.91 16.90
N PHE A 326 1.61 -5.19 15.78
CA PHE A 326 2.65 -4.97 14.79
C PHE A 326 3.81 -4.16 15.37
N ASN A 327 3.51 -3.12 16.15
CA ASN A 327 4.53 -2.34 16.85
C ASN A 327 5.34 -3.21 17.83
N ALA A 328 4.67 -4.08 18.58
CA ALA A 328 5.35 -5.03 19.49
C ALA A 328 6.22 -6.05 18.73
N GLU A 329 5.78 -6.50 17.55
CA GLU A 329 6.57 -7.41 16.71
C GLU A 329 7.81 -6.73 16.12
N VAL A 330 7.69 -5.52 15.60
CA VAL A 330 8.84 -4.76 15.06
C VAL A 330 9.85 -4.45 16.15
N ASN A 331 9.42 -4.04 17.34
CA ASN A 331 10.31 -3.82 18.49
C ASN A 331 11.04 -5.11 18.92
N LYS A 332 10.41 -6.30 18.79
CA LYS A 332 11.08 -7.58 19.04
C LYS A 332 12.17 -7.91 18.04
N ILE A 333 12.04 -7.48 16.77
CA ILE A 333 13.11 -7.66 15.78
C ILE A 333 14.35 -6.90 16.23
N GLU A 334 14.19 -5.63 16.63
CA GLU A 334 15.30 -4.79 17.10
C GLU A 334 16.03 -5.41 18.29
N LEU A 335 15.30 -6.10 19.19
CA LEU A 335 15.84 -6.67 20.40
C LEU A 335 16.34 -8.12 20.24
N SER A 336 15.69 -8.95 19.43
CA SER A 336 15.92 -10.41 19.40
C SER A 336 16.31 -10.98 18.04
N ARG A 337 16.34 -10.16 16.98
CA ARG A 337 16.58 -10.57 15.58
C ARG A 337 15.63 -11.69 15.08
N LYS A 338 14.49 -11.90 15.74
CA LYS A 338 13.48 -12.86 15.29
C LYS A 338 12.60 -12.23 14.20
N LYS A 339 12.39 -12.96 13.12
CA LYS A 339 11.47 -12.53 12.04
C LYS A 339 10.06 -12.32 12.59
N PRO A 340 9.37 -11.22 12.29
CA PRO A 340 7.99 -10.99 12.69
C PRO A 340 7.05 -11.91 11.91
N LYS A 341 5.94 -12.29 12.54
CA LYS A 341 4.95 -13.19 11.92
C LYS A 341 4.20 -12.58 10.74
N ASN A 342 4.01 -11.28 10.76
CA ASN A 342 3.20 -10.57 9.75
C ASN A 342 4.04 -9.90 8.66
N ILE A 343 5.38 -9.94 8.72
CA ILE A 343 6.27 -9.41 7.70
C ILE A 343 7.03 -10.55 7.04
N ILE A 344 6.91 -10.64 5.72
CA ILE A 344 7.58 -11.64 4.90
C ILE A 344 8.56 -10.91 4.00
N PHE A 345 9.84 -11.23 4.15
CA PHE A 345 10.89 -10.80 3.26
C PHE A 345 11.20 -11.94 2.30
N GLY A 346 11.19 -11.65 1.01
CA GLY A 346 11.49 -12.65 0.01
C GLY A 346 11.94 -12.06 -1.31
N GLY A 347 12.36 -12.96 -2.20
CA GLY A 347 12.69 -12.64 -3.59
C GLY A 347 11.66 -13.21 -4.55
N VAL A 348 11.98 -13.12 -5.85
CA VAL A 348 11.21 -13.76 -6.92
C VAL A 348 11.29 -15.27 -6.77
N GLY A 349 10.16 -15.95 -6.73
CA GLY A 349 10.07 -17.38 -6.42
C GLY A 349 9.81 -18.27 -7.61
N ALA A 350 9.39 -17.72 -8.78
CA ALA A 350 9.18 -18.51 -9.97
C ALA A 350 10.52 -18.87 -10.65
N SER A 351 10.68 -20.13 -11.05
CA SER A 351 11.90 -20.65 -11.68
C SER A 351 11.93 -20.30 -13.16
N ARG A 352 13.09 -19.85 -13.64
CA ARG A 352 13.31 -19.49 -15.04
C ARG A 352 13.85 -20.67 -15.84
N LYS A 353 13.64 -20.64 -17.17
CA LYS A 353 14.12 -21.69 -18.08
C LYS A 353 15.64 -21.85 -18.05
N ASP A 354 16.39 -20.76 -17.88
CA ASP A 354 17.85 -20.73 -17.86
C ASP A 354 18.49 -21.18 -16.54
N ASP A 355 17.71 -21.33 -15.46
CA ASP A 355 18.24 -21.74 -14.14
C ASP A 355 18.84 -23.17 -14.12
N ASN A 356 18.65 -23.97 -15.18
CA ASN A 356 19.21 -25.32 -15.29
C ASN A 356 20.64 -25.37 -15.89
N GLN A 357 21.19 -24.27 -16.42
CA GLN A 357 22.53 -24.30 -17.06
C GLN A 357 23.70 -24.16 -16.08
N HIS A 358 23.43 -23.80 -14.80
CA HIS A 358 24.48 -23.63 -13.78
C HIS A 358 24.57 -24.73 -12.72
N SER A 359 23.74 -25.78 -12.78
CA SER A 359 23.77 -26.87 -11.78
C SER A 359 24.63 -28.09 -12.16
N ASP A 360 25.18 -28.18 -13.39
CA ASP A 360 25.92 -29.35 -13.89
C ASP A 360 27.44 -29.14 -14.06
N GLY A 361 28.04 -28.27 -13.29
CA GLY A 361 29.46 -27.96 -13.43
C GLY A 361 30.25 -27.79 -12.14
N ASP A 362 30.19 -28.72 -11.18
CA ASP A 362 31.33 -28.99 -10.29
C ASP A 362 31.13 -30.27 -9.46
N SER A 363 31.33 -31.41 -10.13
CA SER A 363 31.62 -32.67 -9.44
C SER A 363 32.82 -33.34 -10.13
N SER A 364 34.01 -32.83 -9.88
CA SER A 364 35.24 -33.58 -10.12
C SER A 364 35.83 -34.01 -8.77
N PRO A 365 36.04 -35.31 -8.56
CA PRO A 365 36.70 -35.78 -7.34
C PRO A 365 38.20 -35.41 -7.44
N ARG A 366 38.69 -34.70 -6.46
CA ARG A 366 40.13 -34.60 -6.21
C ARG A 366 40.57 -35.80 -5.40
N ASP A 367 41.00 -36.84 -6.10
CA ASP A 367 41.92 -37.84 -5.56
C ASP A 367 43.30 -37.19 -5.35
N LYS A 368 43.80 -37.28 -4.20
CA LYS A 368 45.09 -37.60 -3.60
C LYS A 368 45.42 -36.72 -2.40
#